data_77d93699cd24aee2bd4ec48f5deed079
#
_entry.id   77d93699cd24aee2bd4ec48f5deed079
#
_cell.length_a   1.000
_cell.length_b   1.000
_cell.length_c   1.000
_cell.angle_alpha   90.00
_cell.angle_beta   90.00
_cell.angle_gamma   90.00
#
_symmetry.space_group_name_H-M   'P 1'
#
loop_
_entity.id
_entity.type
_entity.pdbx_description
1 polymer ?
#
loop_
_entity_poly.entity_id
_entity_poly.type
_entity_poly.pdbx_seq_one_letter_code
_entity_poly.pdbx_strand_id
1 'polypeptide(L)'
;MKLLLGFISLCITVVAVVWIVHSPVQNFPPNRENPGGTVTVFASHVEAFSPSVIRFSLRYQKRGLEKGSLVEANSKTNAALVEFVRTLGVSADSVIGKKFSIEKAWKWEDGKRVQLGFEISQNILVNLPDPSRMTDFISGIAQIPDLEISDSNSEIADAAEKRNGVYRKAVLKATEKAKAIAKASGKRLGEVLYVGDEQTTENAVEGVGLYDNAVTLGGARSARFMPEPKIDIGAGVTMKFRLK
;
A
#
# COMPACT_ATOMS: atom_id res chain seq x y z
N MET A 1 -35.71 29.75 -38.61
CA MET A 1 -35.07 28.61 -37.96
C MET A 1 -34.06 28.96 -36.85
N LYS A 2 -33.36 30.11 -36.92
CA LYS A 2 -32.42 30.54 -35.85
C LYS A 2 -33.09 31.14 -34.59
N LEU A 3 -34.30 31.69 -34.69
CA LEU A 3 -35.04 32.25 -33.54
C LEU A 3 -35.66 31.17 -32.65
N LEU A 4 -36.04 30.01 -33.20
CA LEU A 4 -36.67 28.91 -32.44
C LEU A 4 -35.66 28.20 -31.54
N LEU A 5 -34.39 28.09 -31.98
CA LEU A 5 -33.31 27.48 -31.20
C LEU A 5 -32.91 28.32 -29.99
N GLY A 6 -33.04 29.64 -30.03
CA GLY A 6 -32.78 30.55 -28.90
C GLY A 6 -33.78 30.40 -27.78
N PHE A 7 -35.06 30.20 -28.10
CA PHE A 7 -36.09 30.02 -27.12
C PHE A 7 -36.00 28.66 -26.36
N ILE A 8 -35.62 27.62 -27.06
CA ILE A 8 -35.42 26.27 -26.43
C ILE A 8 -34.27 26.31 -25.45
N SER A 9 -33.16 27.00 -25.79
CA SER A 9 -32.00 27.14 -24.90
C SER A 9 -32.32 27.93 -23.63
N LEU A 10 -33.12 29.02 -23.77
CA LEU A 10 -33.55 29.81 -22.61
C LEU A 10 -34.50 29.06 -21.65
N CYS A 11 -35.39 28.25 -22.21
CA CYS A 11 -36.29 27.43 -21.39
C CYS A 11 -35.57 26.35 -20.61
N ILE A 12 -34.52 25.73 -21.18
CA ILE A 12 -33.72 24.68 -20.50
C ILE A 12 -32.94 25.28 -19.33
N THR A 13 -32.37 26.48 -19.49
CA THR A 13 -31.64 27.14 -18.41
C THR A 13 -32.57 27.60 -17.27
N VAL A 14 -33.77 28.09 -17.57
CA VAL A 14 -34.75 28.47 -16.54
C VAL A 14 -35.24 27.25 -15.77
N VAL A 15 -35.51 26.12 -16.44
CA VAL A 15 -35.93 24.87 -15.77
C VAL A 15 -34.81 24.32 -14.88
N ALA A 16 -33.57 24.37 -15.30
CA ALA A 16 -32.41 23.92 -14.50
C ALA A 16 -32.22 24.79 -13.24
N VAL A 17 -32.38 26.12 -13.34
CA VAL A 17 -32.25 27.02 -12.19
C VAL A 17 -33.44 26.84 -11.21
N VAL A 18 -34.65 26.64 -11.71
CA VAL A 18 -35.82 26.37 -10.86
C VAL A 18 -35.65 25.01 -10.14
N TRP A 19 -35.06 24.00 -10.79
CA TRP A 19 -34.81 22.70 -10.15
C TRP A 19 -33.78 22.79 -9.03
N ILE A 20 -32.71 23.59 -9.21
CA ILE A 20 -31.70 23.82 -8.18
C ILE A 20 -32.26 24.57 -6.96
N VAL A 21 -33.15 25.54 -7.21
CA VAL A 21 -33.77 26.35 -6.14
C VAL A 21 -34.87 25.58 -5.41
N HIS A 22 -35.56 24.62 -6.06
CA HIS A 22 -36.62 23.80 -5.49
C HIS A 22 -36.16 22.39 -5.12
N SER A 23 -34.89 22.10 -5.05
CA SER A 23 -34.46 20.87 -4.42
C SER A 23 -34.96 20.85 -2.99
N PRO A 24 -35.79 19.88 -2.59
CA PRO A 24 -36.27 19.86 -1.22
C PRO A 24 -35.05 19.76 -0.32
N VAL A 25 -34.84 20.80 0.49
CA VAL A 25 -33.94 20.67 1.64
C VAL A 25 -34.47 19.45 2.36
N GLN A 26 -33.70 18.37 2.39
CA GLN A 26 -34.08 17.19 3.16
C GLN A 26 -34.13 17.67 4.62
N ASN A 27 -35.32 18.06 5.05
CA ASN A 27 -35.60 18.26 6.46
C ASN A 27 -35.49 16.89 7.11
N PHE A 28 -34.27 16.57 7.59
CA PHE A 28 -34.11 15.48 8.53
C PHE A 28 -35.05 15.80 9.69
N PRO A 29 -36.05 14.93 9.99
CA PRO A 29 -36.92 15.17 11.11
C PRO A 29 -36.06 15.39 12.36
N PRO A 30 -36.31 16.42 13.18
CA PRO A 30 -35.56 16.61 14.42
C PRO A 30 -35.73 15.32 15.23
N ASN A 31 -34.61 14.66 15.50
CA ASN A 31 -34.60 13.44 16.32
C ASN A 31 -35.17 13.82 17.70
N ARG A 32 -36.45 13.53 17.94
CA ARG A 32 -37.22 13.93 19.14
C ARG A 32 -36.74 13.21 20.43
N GLU A 33 -35.75 12.34 20.35
CA GLU A 33 -35.37 11.50 21.48
C GLU A 33 -34.29 12.09 22.42
N ASN A 34 -33.75 13.30 22.15
CA ASN A 34 -32.67 13.84 23.00
C ASN A 34 -32.78 15.35 23.25
N PRO A 35 -33.40 15.77 24.37
CA PRO A 35 -33.47 17.19 24.76
C PRO A 35 -32.11 17.84 25.00
N GLY A 36 -31.03 17.06 25.12
CA GLY A 36 -29.67 17.56 25.34
C GLY A 36 -28.85 17.88 24.09
N GLY A 37 -29.32 17.43 22.91
CA GLY A 37 -28.53 17.51 21.67
C GLY A 37 -27.40 16.48 21.59
N THR A 38 -26.76 16.42 20.44
CA THR A 38 -25.60 15.54 20.21
C THR A 38 -24.52 16.27 19.42
N VAL A 39 -23.28 15.84 19.56
CA VAL A 39 -22.15 16.27 18.71
C VAL A 39 -21.56 15.06 18.03
N THR A 40 -21.37 15.15 16.72
CA THR A 40 -20.68 14.16 15.91
C THR A 40 -19.36 14.76 15.43
N VAL A 41 -18.28 14.06 15.63
CA VAL A 41 -16.94 14.49 15.24
C VAL A 41 -16.23 13.39 14.49
N PHE A 42 -15.45 13.78 13.50
CA PHE A 42 -14.46 12.95 12.85
C PHE A 42 -13.06 13.39 13.29
N ALA A 43 -12.19 12.44 13.55
CA ALA A 43 -10.76 12.68 13.73
C ALA A 43 -9.95 11.54 13.15
N SER A 44 -8.76 11.88 12.64
CA SER A 44 -7.79 10.92 12.14
C SER A 44 -6.42 11.15 12.76
N HIS A 45 -5.64 10.10 12.76
CA HIS A 45 -4.23 10.16 13.10
C HIS A 45 -3.43 9.34 12.11
N VAL A 46 -2.26 9.85 11.73
CA VAL A 46 -1.29 9.16 10.89
C VAL A 46 0.04 9.18 11.64
N GLU A 47 0.74 8.07 11.63
CA GLU A 47 2.05 7.93 12.27
C GLU A 47 2.99 7.17 11.35
N ALA A 48 4.21 7.69 11.18
CA ALA A 48 5.23 7.10 10.33
C ALA A 48 6.10 6.12 11.12
N PHE A 49 6.23 4.89 10.62
CA PHE A 49 7.04 3.83 11.23
C PHE A 49 8.17 3.41 10.29
N SER A 50 9.33 3.07 10.85
CA SER A 50 10.38 2.41 10.08
C SER A 50 9.95 0.98 9.75
N PRO A 51 10.25 0.48 8.54
CA PRO A 51 9.99 -0.90 8.19
C PRO A 51 10.80 -1.83 9.11
N SER A 52 10.24 -2.98 9.43
CA SER A 52 10.90 -4.02 10.22
C SER A 52 11.32 -5.24 9.40
N VAL A 53 10.78 -5.36 8.18
CA VAL A 53 11.06 -6.46 7.25
C VAL A 53 11.10 -5.91 5.85
N ILE A 54 12.07 -6.38 5.05
CA ILE A 54 12.05 -6.18 3.60
C ILE A 54 11.79 -7.54 2.94
N ARG A 55 10.77 -7.59 2.11
CA ARG A 55 10.46 -8.75 1.28
C ARG A 55 11.01 -8.55 -0.12
N PHE A 56 11.94 -9.41 -0.52
CA PHE A 56 12.48 -9.44 -1.87
C PHE A 56 11.79 -10.52 -2.70
N SER A 57 11.38 -10.18 -3.91
CA SER A 57 10.99 -11.12 -4.94
C SER A 57 12.17 -11.34 -5.87
N LEU A 58 12.67 -12.57 -5.90
CA LEU A 58 13.77 -12.97 -6.77
C LEU A 58 13.22 -13.81 -7.91
N ARG A 59 13.86 -13.71 -9.07
CA ARG A 59 13.60 -14.55 -10.23
C ARG A 59 14.87 -15.26 -10.66
N TYR A 60 14.78 -16.58 -10.73
CA TYR A 60 15.75 -17.42 -11.42
C TYR A 60 15.24 -17.72 -12.82
N GLN A 61 16.08 -17.56 -13.84
CA GLN A 61 15.74 -17.91 -15.22
C GLN A 61 16.97 -18.40 -15.97
N LYS A 62 16.85 -19.57 -16.61
CA LYS A 62 17.95 -20.17 -17.39
C LYS A 62 17.42 -20.95 -18.57
N ARG A 63 18.17 -20.90 -19.69
CA ARG A 63 17.91 -21.72 -20.89
C ARG A 63 18.98 -22.77 -21.06
N GLY A 64 18.58 -23.92 -21.65
CA GLY A 64 19.50 -25.02 -21.96
C GLY A 64 18.85 -26.08 -22.83
N LEU A 65 19.65 -27.01 -23.31
CA LEU A 65 19.20 -28.06 -24.21
C LEU A 65 18.50 -29.19 -23.46
N GLU A 66 18.90 -29.45 -22.22
CA GLU A 66 18.44 -30.59 -21.44
C GLU A 66 17.76 -30.13 -20.14
N LYS A 67 16.58 -30.70 -19.84
CA LYS A 67 15.83 -30.38 -18.62
C LYS A 67 16.59 -30.77 -17.35
N GLY A 68 17.29 -31.91 -17.35
CA GLY A 68 18.01 -32.41 -16.18
C GLY A 68 19.10 -31.43 -15.71
N SER A 69 19.92 -30.95 -16.66
CA SER A 69 20.98 -29.97 -16.36
C SER A 69 20.42 -28.63 -15.87
N LEU A 70 19.26 -28.21 -16.36
CA LEU A 70 18.58 -27.01 -15.88
C LEU A 70 18.06 -27.15 -14.45
N VAL A 71 17.51 -28.30 -14.09
CA VAL A 71 17.04 -28.60 -12.73
C VAL A 71 18.22 -28.63 -11.76
N GLU A 72 19.33 -29.27 -12.16
CA GLU A 72 20.55 -29.31 -11.34
C GLU A 72 21.12 -27.90 -11.12
N ALA A 73 21.20 -27.09 -12.17
CA ALA A 73 21.66 -25.70 -12.07
C ALA A 73 20.77 -24.87 -11.13
N ASN A 74 19.42 -25.01 -11.24
CA ASN A 74 18.49 -24.35 -10.34
C ASN A 74 18.70 -24.79 -8.87
N SER A 75 18.90 -26.08 -8.64
CA SER A 75 19.16 -26.61 -7.30
C SER A 75 20.45 -26.03 -6.70
N LYS A 76 21.50 -25.92 -7.49
CA LYS A 76 22.77 -25.29 -7.07
C LYS A 76 22.58 -23.81 -6.72
N THR A 77 21.83 -23.07 -7.54
CA THR A 77 21.52 -21.66 -7.26
C THR A 77 20.70 -21.50 -5.99
N ASN A 78 19.68 -22.34 -5.78
CA ASN A 78 18.88 -22.32 -4.56
C ASN A 78 19.73 -22.62 -3.32
N ALA A 79 20.65 -23.60 -3.40
CA ALA A 79 21.55 -23.91 -2.30
C ALA A 79 22.51 -22.74 -2.00
N ALA A 80 23.07 -22.10 -3.04
CA ALA A 80 23.90 -20.91 -2.88
C ALA A 80 23.14 -19.74 -2.25
N LEU A 81 21.89 -19.53 -2.64
CA LEU A 81 21.03 -18.50 -2.05
C LEU A 81 20.77 -18.77 -0.55
N VAL A 82 20.40 -19.99 -0.20
CA VAL A 82 20.17 -20.38 1.21
C VAL A 82 21.41 -20.20 2.05
N GLU A 83 22.58 -20.61 1.53
CA GLU A 83 23.84 -20.43 2.24
C GLU A 83 24.18 -18.94 2.40
N PHE A 84 24.02 -18.16 1.35
CA PHE A 84 24.23 -16.71 1.41
C PHE A 84 23.36 -16.03 2.45
N VAL A 85 22.03 -16.29 2.49
CA VAL A 85 21.14 -15.65 3.47
C VAL A 85 21.49 -16.04 4.91
N ARG A 86 22.02 -17.25 5.14
CA ARG A 86 22.53 -17.67 6.44
C ARG A 86 23.74 -16.82 6.89
N THR A 87 24.62 -16.42 5.97
CA THR A 87 25.75 -15.52 6.31
C THR A 87 25.28 -14.16 6.80
N LEU A 88 24.07 -13.74 6.40
CA LEU A 88 23.42 -12.53 6.87
C LEU A 88 22.64 -12.73 8.19
N GLY A 89 22.71 -13.91 8.80
CA GLY A 89 21.96 -14.25 10.01
C GLY A 89 20.45 -14.47 9.76
N VAL A 90 20.05 -14.68 8.52
CA VAL A 90 18.66 -14.92 8.13
C VAL A 90 18.38 -16.43 8.12
N SER A 91 17.26 -16.85 8.71
CA SER A 91 16.83 -18.25 8.70
C SER A 91 16.57 -18.74 7.28
N ALA A 92 16.90 -20.00 7.00
CA ALA A 92 16.57 -20.66 5.74
C ALA A 92 15.07 -20.66 5.45
N ASP A 93 14.21 -20.68 6.49
CA ASP A 93 12.75 -20.63 6.37
C ASP A 93 12.23 -19.29 5.81
N SER A 94 13.09 -18.25 5.81
CA SER A 94 12.80 -16.96 5.18
C SER A 94 12.91 -17.00 3.66
N VAL A 95 13.46 -18.11 3.09
CA VAL A 95 13.56 -18.33 1.64
C VAL A 95 12.44 -19.24 1.19
N ILE A 96 11.48 -18.70 0.47
CA ILE A 96 10.25 -19.41 0.08
C ILE A 96 10.19 -19.55 -1.44
N GLY A 97 10.34 -20.76 -1.94
CA GLY A 97 10.11 -21.07 -3.35
C GLY A 97 8.62 -20.88 -3.70
N LYS A 98 8.35 -20.16 -4.76
CA LYS A 98 7.00 -19.91 -5.29
C LYS A 98 6.82 -20.65 -6.63
N LYS A 99 6.32 -19.96 -7.64
CA LYS A 99 6.08 -20.53 -8.96
C LYS A 99 7.36 -21.09 -9.57
N PHE A 100 7.27 -22.35 -10.02
CA PHE A 100 8.32 -23.04 -10.75
C PHE A 100 7.76 -23.54 -12.09
N SER A 101 8.47 -23.35 -13.19
CA SER A 101 8.09 -23.89 -14.50
C SER A 101 9.31 -24.30 -15.33
N ILE A 102 9.12 -25.33 -16.17
CA ILE A 102 10.05 -25.70 -17.22
C ILE A 102 9.26 -25.78 -18.51
N GLU A 103 9.58 -24.94 -19.46
CA GLU A 103 8.86 -24.83 -20.73
C GLU A 103 9.82 -25.03 -21.92
N LYS A 104 9.26 -25.31 -23.10
CA LYS A 104 10.05 -25.33 -24.33
C LYS A 104 10.40 -23.90 -24.72
N ALA A 105 11.68 -23.65 -24.95
CA ALA A 105 12.16 -22.38 -25.50
C ALA A 105 12.07 -22.40 -27.03
N TRP A 106 11.57 -21.32 -27.62
CA TRP A 106 11.35 -21.19 -29.05
C TRP A 106 11.94 -19.92 -29.60
N LYS A 107 12.36 -19.97 -30.86
CA LYS A 107 12.76 -18.80 -31.66
C LYS A 107 12.00 -18.81 -33.00
N TRP A 108 11.69 -17.66 -33.53
CA TRP A 108 11.24 -17.50 -34.90
C TRP A 108 12.46 -17.27 -35.77
N GLU A 109 12.61 -18.11 -36.78
CA GLU A 109 13.69 -18.05 -37.77
C GLU A 109 13.10 -18.33 -39.15
N ASP A 110 13.28 -17.42 -40.10
CA ASP A 110 12.75 -17.50 -41.47
C ASP A 110 11.25 -17.82 -41.53
N GLY A 111 10.45 -17.21 -40.64
CA GLY A 111 8.99 -17.41 -40.58
C GLY A 111 8.55 -18.76 -40.00
N LYS A 112 9.49 -19.56 -39.46
CA LYS A 112 9.23 -20.84 -38.80
C LYS A 112 9.58 -20.79 -37.31
N ARG A 113 8.82 -21.57 -36.51
CA ARG A 113 9.07 -21.71 -35.08
C ARG A 113 10.07 -22.87 -34.86
N VAL A 114 11.26 -22.54 -34.39
CA VAL A 114 12.33 -23.50 -34.09
C VAL A 114 12.46 -23.66 -32.58
N GLN A 115 12.51 -24.91 -32.10
CA GLN A 115 12.73 -25.18 -30.69
C GLN A 115 14.23 -25.03 -30.38
N LEU A 116 14.56 -24.17 -29.39
CA LEU A 116 15.92 -23.92 -28.93
C LEU A 116 16.33 -24.76 -27.71
N GLY A 117 15.45 -25.61 -27.20
CA GLY A 117 15.65 -26.34 -25.97
C GLY A 117 14.54 -26.04 -24.96
N PHE A 118 14.94 -25.81 -23.74
CA PHE A 118 14.02 -25.55 -22.59
C PHE A 118 14.43 -24.30 -21.84
N GLU A 119 13.48 -23.71 -21.17
CA GLU A 119 13.68 -22.60 -20.24
C GLU A 119 13.07 -23.00 -18.89
N ILE A 120 13.86 -22.86 -17.83
CA ILE A 120 13.41 -22.99 -16.45
C ILE A 120 13.22 -21.59 -15.86
N SER A 121 12.16 -21.38 -15.11
CA SER A 121 11.97 -20.18 -14.32
C SER A 121 11.42 -20.52 -12.94
N GLN A 122 11.91 -19.82 -11.93
CA GLN A 122 11.43 -19.93 -10.56
C GLN A 122 11.35 -18.56 -9.91
N ASN A 123 10.25 -18.29 -9.22
CA ASN A 123 10.13 -17.13 -8.36
C ASN A 123 10.43 -17.56 -6.92
N ILE A 124 11.19 -16.75 -6.20
CA ILE A 124 11.60 -17.01 -4.83
C ILE A 124 11.32 -15.75 -4.02
N LEU A 125 10.69 -15.89 -2.86
CA LEU A 125 10.56 -14.80 -1.89
C LEU A 125 11.61 -14.96 -0.80
N VAL A 126 12.23 -13.85 -0.42
CA VAL A 126 13.14 -13.79 0.72
C VAL A 126 12.68 -12.68 1.65
N ASN A 127 12.39 -13.02 2.90
CA ASN A 127 12.07 -12.06 3.94
C ASN A 127 13.36 -11.71 4.69
N LEU A 128 13.79 -10.45 4.58
CA LEU A 128 14.95 -9.91 5.29
C LEU A 128 14.45 -9.20 6.56
N PRO A 129 14.65 -9.78 7.76
CA PRO A 129 14.09 -9.23 9.01
C PRO A 129 14.84 -8.01 9.53
N ASP A 130 16.01 -7.71 8.99
CA ASP A 130 16.80 -6.54 9.33
C ASP A 130 17.02 -5.66 8.10
N PRO A 131 16.28 -4.55 7.96
CA PRO A 131 16.42 -3.62 6.84
C PRO A 131 17.83 -3.04 6.67
N SER A 132 18.64 -2.95 7.74
CA SER A 132 20.02 -2.45 7.66
C SER A 132 20.94 -3.32 6.80
N ARG A 133 20.58 -4.59 6.62
CA ARG A 133 21.29 -5.55 5.77
C ARG A 133 20.92 -5.49 4.28
N MET A 134 20.06 -4.55 3.88
CA MET A 134 19.58 -4.44 2.52
C MET A 134 20.70 -4.32 1.49
N THR A 135 21.68 -3.48 1.76
CA THR A 135 22.83 -3.27 0.84
C THR A 135 23.67 -4.53 0.69
N ASP A 136 23.94 -5.22 1.81
CA ASP A 136 24.70 -6.47 1.80
C ASP A 136 23.94 -7.56 1.03
N PHE A 137 22.62 -7.62 1.24
CA PHE A 137 21.74 -8.57 0.55
C PHE A 137 21.77 -8.34 -0.97
N ILE A 138 21.53 -7.11 -1.43
CA ILE A 138 21.53 -6.77 -2.87
C ILE A 138 22.89 -7.09 -3.49
N SER A 139 23.98 -6.72 -2.82
CA SER A 139 25.36 -6.98 -3.29
C SER A 139 25.66 -8.46 -3.40
N GLY A 140 25.19 -9.27 -2.47
CA GLY A 140 25.38 -10.72 -2.49
C GLY A 140 24.53 -11.43 -3.55
N ILE A 141 23.27 -11.02 -3.73
CA ILE A 141 22.42 -11.57 -4.81
C ILE A 141 23.05 -11.32 -6.18
N ALA A 142 23.65 -10.15 -6.41
CA ALA A 142 24.33 -9.82 -7.66
C ALA A 142 25.51 -10.75 -7.98
N GLN A 143 26.05 -11.51 -7.02
CA GLN A 143 27.11 -12.49 -7.22
C GLN A 143 26.57 -13.91 -7.52
N ILE A 144 25.28 -14.15 -7.36
CA ILE A 144 24.68 -15.46 -7.63
C ILE A 144 24.20 -15.50 -9.09
N PRO A 145 24.79 -16.39 -9.94
CA PRO A 145 24.45 -16.45 -11.35
C PRO A 145 22.96 -16.78 -11.62
N ASP A 146 22.42 -16.22 -12.68
CA ASP A 146 21.07 -16.48 -13.16
C ASP A 146 19.95 -16.09 -12.16
N LEU A 147 20.26 -15.33 -11.11
CA LEU A 147 19.33 -14.86 -10.08
C LEU A 147 19.22 -13.33 -10.14
N GLU A 148 18.00 -12.83 -10.24
CA GLU A 148 17.71 -11.40 -10.35
C GLU A 148 16.73 -10.97 -9.26
N ILE A 149 16.86 -9.73 -8.76
CA ILE A 149 15.85 -9.10 -7.92
C ILE A 149 14.80 -8.51 -8.85
N SER A 150 13.58 -9.06 -8.80
CA SER A 150 12.45 -8.60 -9.61
C SER A 150 11.62 -7.52 -8.92
N ASP A 151 11.59 -7.53 -7.57
CA ASP A 151 10.84 -6.56 -6.78
C ASP A 151 11.33 -6.56 -5.32
N SER A 152 11.06 -5.46 -4.60
CA SER A 152 11.28 -5.36 -3.16
C SER A 152 10.17 -4.53 -2.51
N ASN A 153 9.64 -5.01 -1.39
CA ASN A 153 8.62 -4.33 -0.62
C ASN A 153 9.01 -4.26 0.85
N SER A 154 8.83 -3.07 1.44
CA SER A 154 9.11 -2.84 2.86
C SER A 154 7.83 -3.02 3.67
N GLU A 155 7.89 -3.78 4.76
CA GLU A 155 6.74 -4.13 5.58
C GLU A 155 7.01 -3.87 7.08
N ILE A 156 5.94 -3.73 7.83
CA ILE A 156 5.95 -3.67 9.28
C ILE A 156 5.39 -4.98 9.80
N ALA A 157 6.22 -5.81 10.44
CA ALA A 157 5.81 -7.14 10.92
C ALA A 157 4.62 -7.10 11.89
N ASP A 158 4.56 -6.07 12.74
CA ASP A 158 3.53 -5.85 13.77
C ASP A 158 2.56 -4.73 13.40
N ALA A 159 2.24 -4.58 12.09
CA ALA A 159 1.39 -3.50 11.56
C ALA A 159 0.02 -3.42 12.27
N ALA A 160 -0.58 -4.55 12.62
CA ALA A 160 -1.86 -4.59 13.32
C ALA A 160 -1.77 -3.97 14.74
N GLU A 161 -0.70 -4.27 15.47
CA GLU A 161 -0.46 -3.68 16.82
C GLU A 161 -0.19 -2.17 16.71
N LYS A 162 0.64 -1.76 15.76
CA LYS A 162 0.90 -0.35 15.48
C LYS A 162 -0.40 0.39 15.14
N ARG A 163 -1.24 -0.19 14.28
CA ARG A 163 -2.55 0.37 13.91
C ARG A 163 -3.45 0.56 15.13
N ASN A 164 -3.47 -0.39 16.07
CA ASN A 164 -4.21 -0.23 17.33
C ASN A 164 -3.71 0.98 18.15
N GLY A 165 -2.41 1.26 18.12
CA GLY A 165 -1.83 2.46 18.71
C GLY A 165 -2.33 3.74 18.05
N VAL A 166 -2.40 3.74 16.72
CA VAL A 166 -2.89 4.88 15.91
C VAL A 166 -4.38 5.12 16.15
N TYR A 167 -5.21 4.07 16.24
CA TYR A 167 -6.62 4.19 16.61
C TYR A 167 -6.82 4.84 17.97
N ARG A 168 -6.06 4.45 18.99
CA ARG A 168 -6.13 5.09 20.33
C ARG A 168 -5.88 6.60 20.23
N LYS A 169 -4.92 7.03 19.42
CA LYS A 169 -4.62 8.45 19.22
C LYS A 169 -5.73 9.18 18.46
N ALA A 170 -6.35 8.53 17.45
CA ALA A 170 -7.49 9.08 16.73
C ALA A 170 -8.72 9.26 17.64
N VAL A 171 -9.03 8.29 18.50
CA VAL A 171 -10.13 8.37 19.50
C VAL A 171 -9.89 9.50 20.50
N LEU A 172 -8.65 9.66 20.99
CA LEU A 172 -8.32 10.77 21.88
C LEU A 172 -8.54 12.12 21.21
N LYS A 173 -8.07 12.31 19.97
CA LYS A 173 -8.30 13.54 19.19
C LYS A 173 -9.77 13.80 18.95
N ALA A 174 -10.57 12.78 18.61
CA ALA A 174 -12.02 12.92 18.45
C ALA A 174 -12.70 13.39 19.76
N THR A 175 -12.31 12.79 20.88
CA THR A 175 -12.85 13.13 22.19
C THR A 175 -12.47 14.57 22.59
N GLU A 176 -11.24 15.00 22.37
CA GLU A 176 -10.80 16.37 22.62
C GLU A 176 -11.55 17.38 21.76
N LYS A 177 -11.71 17.07 20.46
CA LYS A 177 -12.50 17.90 19.54
C LYS A 177 -13.95 18.03 19.99
N ALA A 178 -14.56 16.91 20.40
CA ALA A 178 -15.93 16.93 20.92
C ALA A 178 -16.08 17.74 22.22
N LYS A 179 -15.12 17.64 23.15
CA LYS A 179 -15.07 18.45 24.38
C LYS A 179 -14.97 19.95 24.07
N ALA A 180 -14.11 20.34 23.12
CA ALA A 180 -13.96 21.72 22.71
C ALA A 180 -15.25 22.30 22.12
N ILE A 181 -15.94 21.53 21.24
CA ILE A 181 -17.21 21.94 20.65
C ILE A 181 -18.31 22.05 21.71
N ALA A 182 -18.42 21.08 22.63
CA ALA A 182 -19.37 21.12 23.71
C ALA A 182 -19.17 22.37 24.58
N LYS A 183 -17.93 22.66 24.99
CA LYS A 183 -17.58 23.85 25.78
C LYS A 183 -17.93 25.15 25.04
N ALA A 184 -17.60 25.26 23.77
CA ALA A 184 -17.89 26.44 22.94
C ALA A 184 -19.40 26.68 22.77
N SER A 185 -20.22 25.63 22.83
CA SER A 185 -21.71 25.73 22.77
C SER A 185 -22.37 25.88 24.15
N GLY A 186 -21.60 26.15 25.22
CA GLY A 186 -22.11 26.31 26.58
C GLY A 186 -22.62 25.00 27.21
N LYS A 187 -22.21 23.84 26.67
CA LYS A 187 -22.61 22.50 27.10
C LYS A 187 -21.45 21.68 27.63
N ARG A 188 -21.75 20.56 28.26
CA ARG A 188 -20.76 19.56 28.69
C ARG A 188 -20.87 18.31 27.80
N LEU A 189 -19.73 17.67 27.54
CA LEU A 189 -19.69 16.39 26.83
C LEU A 189 -20.28 15.30 27.73
N GLY A 190 -21.19 14.50 27.19
CA GLY A 190 -21.80 13.35 27.85
C GLY A 190 -21.21 12.02 27.38
N GLU A 191 -22.03 10.99 27.41
CA GLU A 191 -21.64 9.62 27.01
C GLU A 191 -21.43 9.49 25.50
N VAL A 192 -20.64 8.50 25.13
CA VAL A 192 -20.45 8.09 23.73
C VAL A 192 -21.70 7.31 23.28
N LEU A 193 -22.33 7.76 22.20
CA LEU A 193 -23.50 7.14 21.61
C LEU A 193 -23.17 6.24 20.42
N TYR A 194 -22.07 6.54 19.72
CA TYR A 194 -21.64 5.82 18.53
C TYR A 194 -20.14 5.99 18.33
N VAL A 195 -19.50 4.91 17.90
CA VAL A 195 -18.12 4.92 17.38
C VAL A 195 -18.14 4.15 16.07
N GLY A 196 -17.72 4.79 14.98
CA GLY A 196 -17.54 4.21 13.68
C GLY A 196 -16.06 4.25 13.30
N ASP A 197 -15.57 3.17 12.73
CA ASP A 197 -14.30 3.12 12.05
C ASP A 197 -14.52 3.65 10.62
N GLU A 198 -14.01 4.83 10.36
CA GLU A 198 -13.89 5.34 9.01
C GLU A 198 -12.60 4.74 8.45
N GLN A 199 -12.73 3.65 7.73
CA GLN A 199 -11.61 3.16 6.92
C GLN A 199 -11.21 4.31 5.98
N THR A 200 -10.20 5.07 6.38
CA THR A 200 -9.46 5.88 5.41
C THR A 200 -9.00 4.87 4.38
N THR A 201 -9.59 4.99 3.19
CA THR A 201 -9.43 4.10 2.04
C THR A 201 -8.03 3.50 2.04
N GLU A 202 -7.93 2.17 2.08
CA GLU A 202 -6.70 1.38 2.09
C GLU A 202 -5.73 1.66 0.92
N ASN A 203 -5.99 2.69 0.13
CA ASN A 203 -5.17 3.17 -0.98
C ASN A 203 -3.94 3.99 -0.54
N ALA A 204 -3.70 4.13 0.77
CA ALA A 204 -2.53 4.86 1.27
C ALA A 204 -1.42 3.95 1.82
N VAL A 205 -1.57 2.63 1.80
CA VAL A 205 -0.58 1.71 2.41
C VAL A 205 -0.17 0.56 1.49
N GLU A 206 -0.70 0.48 0.26
CA GLU A 206 -0.03 -0.31 -0.76
C GLU A 206 1.07 0.54 -1.37
N GLY A 207 2.27 0.29 -0.87
CA GLY A 207 3.49 0.73 -1.52
C GLY A 207 3.50 2.24 -1.83
N VAL A 208 4.01 3.06 -0.92
CA VAL A 208 4.76 4.21 -1.39
C VAL A 208 5.88 3.61 -2.22
N GLY A 209 5.57 3.42 -3.52
CA GLY A 209 6.58 3.05 -4.47
C GLY A 209 7.72 4.04 -4.33
N LEU A 210 8.90 3.54 -4.13
CA LEU A 210 10.17 4.27 -4.06
C LEU A 210 10.43 5.15 -5.30
N TYR A 211 9.41 5.47 -6.10
CA TYR A 211 9.54 6.07 -7.42
C TYR A 211 8.94 7.47 -7.58
N ASP A 212 8.26 8.03 -6.59
CA ASP A 212 7.66 9.37 -6.79
C ASP A 212 8.54 10.54 -6.33
N ASN A 213 9.77 10.24 -5.91
CA ASN A 213 10.86 11.23 -5.84
C ASN A 213 12.00 10.82 -6.76
N ALA A 214 11.73 10.74 -8.08
CA ALA A 214 12.78 10.77 -9.08
C ALA A 214 13.47 12.12 -9.01
N VAL A 215 14.36 12.29 -8.04
CA VAL A 215 15.42 13.30 -8.13
C VAL A 215 16.27 12.87 -9.31
N THR A 216 16.14 13.58 -10.40
CA THR A 216 17.01 13.47 -11.57
C THR A 216 18.45 13.70 -11.08
N LEU A 217 19.17 12.63 -10.77
CA LEU A 217 20.59 12.66 -10.43
C LEU A 217 21.40 12.90 -11.70
N GLY A 218 21.40 14.16 -12.15
CA GLY A 218 22.45 14.66 -12.98
C GLY A 218 23.68 14.95 -12.10
N GLY A 219 24.71 14.13 -12.19
CA GLY A 219 25.99 14.40 -11.54
C GLY A 219 26.42 13.33 -10.54
N ALA A 220 27.45 12.61 -10.92
CA ALA A 220 28.18 11.67 -10.09
C ALA A 220 28.65 12.32 -8.77
N ARG A 221 27.94 12.05 -7.69
CA ARG A 221 28.44 12.21 -6.32
C ARG A 221 27.72 11.29 -5.38
N SER A 222 28.45 10.27 -4.94
CA SER A 222 28.27 9.51 -3.70
C SER A 222 26.86 8.92 -3.46
N ALA A 223 26.75 7.60 -3.53
CA ALA A 223 25.72 6.79 -2.91
C ALA A 223 25.68 7.05 -1.39
N ARG A 224 25.27 8.24 -0.99
CA ARG A 224 25.02 8.61 0.38
C ARG A 224 23.53 8.78 0.56
N PHE A 225 22.96 7.80 1.26
CA PHE A 225 21.73 7.95 2.02
C PHE A 225 20.45 8.15 1.18
N MET A 226 19.85 7.05 0.77
CA MET A 226 18.39 7.03 0.73
C MET A 226 17.92 7.06 2.18
N PRO A 227 17.13 8.04 2.61
CA PRO A 227 16.49 7.96 3.92
C PRO A 227 15.70 6.67 3.97
N GLU A 228 15.75 5.95 5.10
CA GLU A 228 14.93 4.75 5.29
C GLU A 228 13.48 5.08 4.94
N PRO A 229 12.85 4.34 4.02
CA PRO A 229 11.46 4.59 3.67
C PRO A 229 10.62 4.41 4.92
N LYS A 230 9.84 5.42 5.28
CA LYS A 230 8.87 5.30 6.36
C LYS A 230 7.53 4.86 5.79
N ILE A 231 6.85 4.01 6.53
CA ILE A 231 5.51 3.51 6.19
C ILE A 231 4.52 4.23 7.10
N ASP A 232 3.59 4.95 6.51
CA ASP A 232 2.55 5.66 7.23
C ASP A 232 1.39 4.72 7.55
N ILE A 233 1.06 4.62 8.84
CA ILE A 233 -0.15 3.93 9.30
C ILE A 233 -1.15 4.99 9.72
N GLY A 234 -2.31 5.01 9.05
CA GLY A 234 -3.41 5.92 9.36
C GLY A 234 -4.60 5.20 9.98
N ALA A 235 -5.36 5.91 10.82
CA ALA A 235 -6.67 5.50 11.31
C ALA A 235 -7.59 6.70 11.46
N GLY A 236 -8.87 6.54 11.11
CA GLY A 236 -9.92 7.54 11.26
C GLY A 236 -11.08 7.01 12.08
N VAL A 237 -11.67 7.85 12.91
CA VAL A 237 -12.85 7.48 13.72
C VAL A 237 -13.90 8.57 13.65
N THR A 238 -15.15 8.17 13.47
CA THR A 238 -16.32 9.03 13.67
C THR A 238 -16.95 8.69 15.00
N MET A 239 -17.11 9.69 15.87
CA MET A 239 -17.70 9.51 17.20
C MET A 239 -18.87 10.45 17.40
N LYS A 240 -19.96 9.93 17.97
CA LYS A 240 -21.13 10.70 18.37
C LYS A 240 -21.30 10.68 19.88
N PHE A 241 -21.46 11.85 20.46
CA PHE A 241 -21.60 12.03 21.91
C PHE A 241 -22.90 12.73 22.23
N ARG A 242 -23.46 12.45 23.40
CA ARG A 242 -24.55 13.22 24.01
C ARG A 242 -23.97 14.55 24.55
N LEU A 243 -24.77 15.61 24.45
CA LEU A 243 -24.46 16.88 25.10
C LEU A 243 -25.35 17.03 26.35
N LYS A 244 -24.78 17.53 27.45
CA LYS A 244 -25.44 17.79 28.74
C LYS A 244 -25.42 19.26 29.08
#